data_0d0cc4d25aa2820a0b1be0b1c0afd2d2
#
_entry.id   0d0cc4d25aa2820a0b1be0b1c0afd2d2
#
_cell.length_a   1.000
_cell.length_b   1.000
_cell.length_c   1.000
_cell.angle_alpha   90.00
_cell.angle_beta   90.00
_cell.angle_gamma   90.00
#
_symmetry.space_group_name_H-M   'P 1'
#
loop_
_entity.id
_entity.type
_entity.pdbx_description
1 polymer ?
#
loop_
_entity_poly.entity_id
_entity_poly.type
_entity_poly.pdbx_seq_one_letter_code
_entity_poly.pdbx_strand_id
1 'polypeptide(L)'
;MIQITDKSKCCGCNACGDVCTHKAITFKTDIEGFWYPEVDKNKCTDCGLCEKVCPNLHSEELKKNDFEIPVCYAAIHKNIEVRFDSTSGGAFTALAEYVYKQGGYVGGAV
;
A
#
# COMPACT_ATOMS: atom_id res chain seq x y z
N MET A 1 20.95 -4.43 0.75
CA MET A 1 19.90 -4.94 1.69
C MET A 1 19.19 -3.77 2.36
N ILE A 2 17.88 -3.86 2.58
CA ILE A 2 17.09 -2.77 3.18
C ILE A 2 17.56 -2.44 4.59
N GLN A 3 17.73 -1.16 4.88
CA GLN A 3 18.07 -0.63 6.21
C GLN A 3 17.16 0.55 6.52
N ILE A 4 16.41 0.47 7.60
CA ILE A 4 15.54 1.54 8.07
C ILE A 4 16.24 2.25 9.24
N THR A 5 17.02 3.26 8.92
CA THR A 5 17.70 4.11 9.92
C THR A 5 16.76 5.19 10.46
N ASP A 6 15.90 5.72 9.61
CA ASP A 6 14.84 6.67 9.96
C ASP A 6 13.49 5.95 9.92
N LYS A 7 12.95 5.69 11.09
CA LYS A 7 11.67 4.95 11.26
C LYS A 7 10.49 5.63 10.55
N SER A 8 10.49 6.95 10.43
CA SER A 8 9.43 7.71 9.74
C SER A 8 9.32 7.35 8.24
N LYS A 9 10.38 6.76 7.68
CA LYS A 9 10.43 6.30 6.28
C LYS A 9 9.96 4.86 6.08
N CYS A 10 9.40 4.22 7.10
CA CYS A 10 8.83 2.89 6.97
C CYS A 10 7.32 2.93 7.23
N CYS A 11 6.52 2.53 6.26
CA CYS A 11 5.06 2.44 6.40
C CYS A 11 4.57 1.08 6.92
N GLY A 12 5.45 0.16 7.30
CA GLY A 12 5.09 -1.15 7.86
C GLY A 12 4.37 -2.11 6.89
N CYS A 13 4.49 -1.90 5.58
CA CYS A 13 3.75 -2.67 4.57
C CYS A 13 4.20 -4.14 4.40
N ASN A 14 5.27 -4.57 5.03
CA ASN A 14 5.86 -5.92 5.00
C ASN A 14 6.35 -6.43 3.63
N ALA A 15 6.19 -5.66 2.55
CA ALA A 15 6.56 -6.08 1.19
C ALA A 15 8.02 -6.57 1.07
N CYS A 16 8.94 -5.94 1.83
CA CYS A 16 10.35 -6.35 1.84
C CYS A 16 10.57 -7.75 2.43
N GLY A 17 9.74 -8.15 3.41
CA GLY A 17 9.78 -9.50 3.98
C GLY A 17 9.19 -10.53 3.04
N ASP A 18 8.05 -10.22 2.42
CA ASP A 18 7.34 -11.13 1.51
C ASP A 18 8.15 -11.45 0.25
N VAL A 19 8.85 -10.44 -0.32
CA VAL A 19 9.69 -10.65 -1.50
C VAL A 19 10.99 -11.40 -1.21
N CYS A 20 11.39 -11.54 0.07
CA CYS A 20 12.65 -12.16 0.45
C CYS A 20 12.60 -13.69 0.33
N THR A 21 13.10 -14.24 -0.77
CA THR A 21 13.16 -15.70 -1.02
C THR A 21 14.00 -16.45 -0.01
N HIS A 22 14.98 -15.78 0.61
CA HIS A 22 15.86 -16.37 1.63
C HIS A 22 15.29 -16.26 3.06
N LYS A 23 14.09 -15.65 3.21
CA LYS A 23 13.48 -15.41 4.52
C LYS A 23 14.46 -14.78 5.53
N ALA A 24 15.28 -13.85 5.02
CA ALA A 24 16.30 -13.16 5.81
C ALA A 24 15.73 -11.92 6.55
N ILE A 25 14.46 -11.58 6.34
CA ILE A 25 13.84 -10.40 6.94
C ILE A 25 12.76 -10.85 7.91
N THR A 26 12.87 -10.41 9.15
CA THR A 26 11.86 -10.54 10.19
C THR A 26 11.37 -9.16 10.62
N PHE A 27 10.22 -9.10 11.28
CA PHE A 27 9.67 -7.86 11.76
C PHE A 27 9.64 -7.85 13.29
N LYS A 28 10.15 -6.79 13.87
CA LYS A 28 10.07 -6.57 15.31
C LYS A 28 9.18 -5.40 15.62
N THR A 29 8.34 -5.60 16.62
CA THR A 29 7.50 -4.56 17.20
C THR A 29 8.35 -3.68 18.11
N ASP A 30 8.27 -2.37 17.93
CA ASP A 30 8.91 -1.42 18.85
C ASP A 30 8.01 -1.11 20.06
N ILE A 31 8.46 -0.20 20.93
CA ILE A 31 7.74 0.19 22.15
C ILE A 31 6.40 0.88 21.88
N GLU A 32 6.21 1.42 20.66
CA GLU A 32 4.98 2.10 20.23
C GLU A 32 4.03 1.15 19.50
N GLY A 33 4.44 -0.11 19.26
CA GLY A 33 3.63 -1.13 18.58
C GLY A 33 3.84 -1.21 17.07
N PHE A 34 4.75 -0.45 16.48
CA PHE A 34 5.03 -0.47 15.05
C PHE A 34 6.01 -1.57 14.67
N TRP A 35 5.82 -2.15 13.48
CA TRP A 35 6.65 -3.21 12.94
C TRP A 35 7.72 -2.66 12.01
N TYR A 36 8.97 -3.04 12.28
CA TYR A 36 10.10 -2.66 11.45
C TYR A 36 10.90 -3.89 11.00
N PRO A 37 11.42 -3.88 9.76
CA PRO A 37 12.19 -5.00 9.24
C PRO A 37 13.58 -5.07 9.89
N GLU A 38 13.97 -6.27 10.31
CA GLU A 38 15.33 -6.62 10.71
C GLU A 38 15.89 -7.66 9.77
N VAL A 39 17.12 -7.43 9.28
CA VAL A 39 17.77 -8.30 8.31
C VAL A 39 18.79 -9.20 9.01
N ASP A 40 18.58 -10.52 8.88
CA ASP A 40 19.60 -11.52 9.25
C ASP A 40 20.70 -11.56 8.18
N LYS A 41 21.85 -10.98 8.52
CA LYS A 41 23.00 -10.89 7.59
C LYS A 41 23.56 -12.25 7.17
N ASN A 42 23.35 -13.29 7.97
CA ASN A 42 23.84 -14.64 7.64
C ASN A 42 22.99 -15.32 6.56
N LYS A 43 21.72 -14.91 6.43
CA LYS A 43 20.78 -15.41 5.40
C LYS A 43 20.69 -14.49 4.19
N CYS A 44 21.07 -13.24 4.35
CA CYS A 44 20.95 -12.24 3.31
C CYS A 44 22.01 -12.40 2.22
N THR A 45 21.60 -12.56 0.98
CA THR A 45 22.49 -12.64 -0.20
C THR A 45 22.72 -11.30 -0.89
N ASP A 46 22.19 -10.21 -0.32
CA ASP A 46 22.28 -8.84 -0.82
C ASP A 46 21.75 -8.66 -2.27
N CYS A 47 20.72 -9.41 -2.63
CA CYS A 47 20.13 -9.39 -3.98
C CYS A 47 19.36 -8.09 -4.32
N GLY A 48 19.10 -7.21 -3.38
CA GLY A 48 18.44 -5.91 -3.57
C GLY A 48 16.92 -5.94 -3.80
N LEU A 49 16.26 -7.11 -3.83
CA LEU A 49 14.82 -7.23 -4.08
C LEU A 49 13.97 -6.45 -3.07
N CYS A 50 14.36 -6.48 -1.80
CA CYS A 50 13.67 -5.77 -0.73
C CYS A 50 13.70 -4.23 -0.88
N GLU A 51 14.76 -3.71 -1.49
CA GLU A 51 14.87 -2.28 -1.80
C GLU A 51 14.00 -1.92 -3.01
N LYS A 52 14.01 -2.77 -4.06
CA LYS A 52 13.20 -2.55 -5.27
C LYS A 52 11.70 -2.51 -5.00
N VAL A 53 11.21 -3.30 -4.04
CA VAL A 53 9.77 -3.37 -3.74
C VAL A 53 9.33 -2.30 -2.73
N CYS A 54 10.26 -1.58 -2.10
CA CYS A 54 9.92 -0.61 -1.06
C CYS A 54 9.30 0.66 -1.65
N PRO A 55 8.01 0.97 -1.38
CA PRO A 55 7.36 2.14 -1.95
C PRO A 55 7.99 3.46 -1.46
N ASN A 56 8.52 3.48 -0.25
CA ASN A 56 9.13 4.69 0.30
C ASN A 56 10.48 5.03 -0.32
N LEU A 57 11.25 4.01 -0.76
CA LEU A 57 12.50 4.25 -1.49
C LEU A 57 12.25 4.75 -2.92
N HIS A 58 11.06 4.48 -3.47
CA HIS A 58 10.65 4.86 -4.82
C HIS A 58 9.52 5.89 -4.83
N SER A 59 9.36 6.64 -3.75
CA SER A 59 8.26 7.61 -3.60
C SER A 59 8.23 8.67 -4.71
N GLU A 60 9.38 9.08 -5.21
CA GLU A 60 9.47 10.05 -6.30
C GLU A 60 8.93 9.48 -7.64
N GLU A 61 9.05 8.17 -7.85
CA GLU A 61 8.50 7.51 -9.04
C GLU A 61 6.97 7.38 -8.95
N LEU A 62 6.42 7.32 -7.74
CA LEU A 62 4.98 7.18 -7.47
C LEU A 62 4.23 8.51 -7.61
N LYS A 63 4.92 9.65 -7.57
CA LYS A 63 4.32 11.00 -7.64
C LYS A 63 3.83 11.42 -9.02
N LYS A 64 3.87 10.57 -10.03
CA LYS A 64 3.54 10.93 -11.43
C LYS A 64 2.11 11.47 -11.63
N ASN A 65 1.21 11.24 -10.69
CA ASN A 65 -0.18 11.68 -10.75
C ASN A 65 -0.54 12.69 -9.66
N ASP A 66 0.44 13.28 -8.98
CA ASP A 66 0.19 14.29 -7.96
C ASP A 66 -0.25 15.61 -8.61
N PHE A 67 -1.31 16.18 -8.10
CA PHE A 67 -1.77 17.51 -8.44
C PHE A 67 -1.20 18.51 -7.43
N GLU A 68 -0.77 19.68 -7.88
CA GLU A 68 -0.31 20.76 -6.99
C GLU A 68 -1.38 21.15 -5.97
N ILE A 69 -2.63 21.14 -6.39
CA ILE A 69 -3.79 21.40 -5.54
C ILE A 69 -4.76 20.23 -5.70
N PRO A 70 -5.09 19.50 -4.61
CA PRO A 70 -6.07 18.43 -4.67
C PRO A 70 -7.44 18.97 -5.10
N VAL A 71 -8.07 18.32 -6.08
CA VAL A 71 -9.44 18.62 -6.47
C VAL A 71 -10.38 17.73 -5.67
N CYS A 72 -11.20 18.34 -4.82
CA CYS A 72 -12.13 17.63 -3.95
C CYS A 72 -13.52 17.63 -4.56
N TYR A 73 -14.20 16.48 -4.53
CA TYR A 73 -15.57 16.30 -4.98
C TYR A 73 -16.44 15.73 -3.86
N ALA A 74 -17.65 16.25 -3.73
CA ALA A 74 -18.70 15.56 -3.00
C ALA A 74 -19.52 14.73 -4.00
N ALA A 75 -19.58 13.43 -3.80
CA ALA A 75 -20.23 12.51 -4.73
C ALA A 75 -21.19 11.56 -4.01
N ILE A 76 -22.34 11.32 -4.64
CA ILE A 76 -23.32 10.32 -4.20
C ILE A 76 -23.73 9.46 -5.38
N HIS A 77 -24.01 8.18 -5.13
CA HIS A 77 -24.54 7.29 -6.15
C HIS A 77 -25.99 7.71 -6.52
N LYS A 78 -26.30 7.69 -7.84
CA LYS A 78 -27.63 8.11 -8.32
C LYS A 78 -28.73 7.14 -7.93
N ASN A 79 -28.43 5.82 -7.90
CA ASN A 79 -29.36 4.83 -7.44
C ASN A 79 -29.48 4.88 -5.91
N ILE A 80 -30.70 5.11 -5.44
CA ILE A 80 -31.02 5.28 -4.02
C ILE A 80 -30.81 3.99 -3.22
N GLU A 81 -31.09 2.82 -3.80
CA GLU A 81 -30.91 1.51 -3.16
C GLU A 81 -29.43 1.23 -2.89
N VAL A 82 -28.56 1.42 -3.90
CA VAL A 82 -27.11 1.31 -3.75
C VAL A 82 -26.58 2.26 -2.67
N ARG A 83 -27.15 3.46 -2.61
CA ARG A 83 -26.74 4.46 -1.61
C ARG A 83 -27.14 4.05 -0.19
N PHE A 84 -28.32 3.46 0.02
CA PHE A 84 -28.79 2.97 1.31
C PHE A 84 -28.01 1.73 1.77
N ASP A 85 -27.62 0.86 0.86
CA ASP A 85 -26.81 -0.34 1.17
C ASP A 85 -25.32 -0.01 1.36
N SER A 86 -24.92 1.23 1.10
CA SER A 86 -23.54 1.69 1.26
C SER A 86 -23.33 2.37 2.61
N THR A 87 -22.15 2.22 3.19
CA THR A 87 -21.74 2.92 4.43
C THR A 87 -21.57 4.42 4.26
N SER A 88 -21.56 4.93 3.02
CA SER A 88 -21.38 6.34 2.65
C SER A 88 -22.20 6.64 1.40
N GLY A 89 -21.78 7.57 0.56
CA GLY A 89 -22.51 7.98 -0.64
C GLY A 89 -22.56 6.98 -1.80
N GLY A 90 -21.97 5.78 -1.67
CA GLY A 90 -21.93 4.75 -2.72
C GLY A 90 -20.96 5.05 -3.86
N ALA A 91 -20.02 5.97 -3.69
CA ALA A 91 -19.03 6.31 -4.71
C ALA A 91 -18.12 5.13 -5.07
N PHE A 92 -17.74 4.30 -4.07
CA PHE A 92 -16.96 3.09 -4.31
C PHE A 92 -17.67 2.15 -5.28
N THR A 93 -18.96 1.90 -5.08
CA THR A 93 -19.77 1.02 -5.96
C THR A 93 -19.78 1.54 -7.39
N ALA A 94 -19.95 2.85 -7.60
CA ALA A 94 -19.91 3.45 -8.93
C ALA A 94 -18.57 3.25 -9.64
N LEU A 95 -17.46 3.41 -8.90
CA LEU A 95 -16.11 3.18 -9.43
C LEU A 95 -15.86 1.70 -9.71
N ALA A 96 -16.28 0.80 -8.82
CA ALA A 96 -16.16 -0.64 -8.99
C ALA A 96 -16.94 -1.13 -10.23
N GLU A 97 -18.18 -0.67 -10.41
CA GLU A 97 -18.98 -0.97 -11.61
C GLU A 97 -18.31 -0.49 -12.90
N TYR A 98 -17.69 0.71 -12.86
CA TYR A 98 -16.96 1.20 -14.01
C TYR A 98 -15.78 0.29 -14.36
N VAL A 99 -14.98 -0.11 -13.37
CA VAL A 99 -13.83 -1.02 -13.57
C VAL A 99 -14.29 -2.37 -14.12
N TYR A 100 -15.35 -2.96 -13.56
CA TYR A 100 -15.90 -4.23 -14.04
C TYR A 100 -16.40 -4.16 -15.49
N LYS A 101 -17.05 -3.05 -15.88
CA LYS A 101 -17.48 -2.83 -17.28
C LYS A 101 -16.30 -2.78 -18.26
N GLN A 102 -15.10 -2.41 -17.77
CA GLN A 102 -13.85 -2.43 -18.55
C GLN A 102 -13.12 -3.79 -18.47
N GLY A 103 -13.70 -4.81 -17.84
CA GLY A 103 -13.06 -6.12 -17.64
C GLY A 103 -11.95 -6.13 -16.59
N GLY A 104 -11.90 -5.11 -15.73
CA GLY A 104 -10.91 -4.99 -14.65
C GLY A 104 -11.33 -5.69 -13.35
N TYR A 105 -10.44 -5.65 -12.36
CA TYR A 105 -10.63 -6.24 -11.04
C TYR A 105 -10.65 -5.14 -9.98
N VAL A 106 -11.43 -5.35 -8.93
CA VAL A 106 -11.51 -4.47 -7.75
C VAL A 106 -11.18 -5.29 -6.51
N GLY A 107 -10.30 -4.79 -5.67
CA GLY A 107 -9.93 -5.38 -4.40
C GLY A 107 -10.16 -4.39 -3.25
N GLY A 108 -10.42 -4.92 -2.06
CA GLY A 108 -10.61 -4.12 -0.86
C GLY A 108 -10.36 -4.94 0.40
N ALA A 109 -10.13 -4.25 1.52
CA ALA A 109 -10.12 -4.86 2.84
C ALA A 109 -11.55 -5.04 3.34
N VAL A 110 -11.83 -6.18 3.96
CA VAL A 110 -13.09 -6.54 4.61
C VAL A 110 -12.87 -6.78 6.10
#